data_4ef4571ed3bf5ade5d29e12433c6ac2e
#
_entry.id   4ef4571ed3bf5ade5d29e12433c6ac2e
#
_cell.length_a   1.000
_cell.length_b   1.000
_cell.length_c   1.000
_cell.angle_alpha   90.00
_cell.angle_beta   90.00
_cell.angle_gamma   90.00
#
_symmetry.space_group_name_H-M   'P 1'
#
loop_
_entity.id
_entity.type
_entity.pdbx_description
1 polymer ?
#
loop_
_entity_poly.entity_id
_entity_poly.type
_entity_poly.pdbx_seq_one_letter_code
_entity_poly.pdbx_strand_id
1 'polypeptide(L)'
;MGLGARWQKPWQRISGGGPPETHVSILSDFLFETRVAASSLADYVTGTGLRLGVTGLSRAGKTVFITSLVENLLRATAAAKDGERALPVFRVHAEGRLMRAKLQPQPDDHIPRFAYEDHLAALTSGDDRHWPESTRRISELRLTLEFERRTGFRQGPSELTIDIVDYPGEWLLDL
;
A
#
# COMPACT_ATOMS: atom_id res chain seq x y z
N MET A 1 -72.82 -15.76 -42.56
CA MET A 1 -71.76 -16.78 -42.53
C MET A 1 -70.46 -16.08 -42.32
N GLY A 2 -69.76 -16.43 -41.28
CA GLY A 2 -68.37 -16.08 -41.17
C GLY A 2 -67.97 -15.45 -39.83
N LEU A 3 -67.54 -16.21 -39.07
CA LEU A 3 -66.81 -16.37 -37.82
C LEU A 3 -65.80 -15.27 -37.51
N GLY A 4 -66.08 -14.49 -36.48
CA GLY A 4 -65.16 -13.60 -35.86
C GLY A 4 -64.16 -14.36 -34.95
N ALA A 5 -62.95 -14.44 -35.34
CA ALA A 5 -61.88 -14.93 -34.48
C ALA A 5 -61.38 -13.83 -33.51
N ARG A 6 -61.74 -13.99 -32.27
CA ARG A 6 -61.35 -13.12 -31.15
C ARG A 6 -59.95 -13.51 -30.76
N TRP A 7 -58.97 -12.69 -31.08
CA TRP A 7 -57.59 -12.82 -30.58
C TRP A 7 -57.58 -12.45 -29.10
N GLN A 8 -57.53 -13.44 -28.25
CA GLN A 8 -57.27 -13.23 -26.82
C GLN A 8 -55.74 -13.08 -26.62
N LYS A 9 -55.37 -11.98 -26.05
CA LYS A 9 -54.01 -11.65 -25.67
C LYS A 9 -53.60 -12.47 -24.41
N PRO A 10 -52.51 -13.24 -24.42
CA PRO A 10 -52.05 -14.00 -23.25
C PRO A 10 -51.08 -13.15 -22.42
N TRP A 11 -51.56 -12.05 -21.86
CA TRP A 11 -50.74 -11.18 -20.99
C TRP A 11 -51.18 -11.20 -19.54
N GLN A 12 -51.73 -12.27 -19.07
CA GLN A 12 -52.07 -12.35 -17.64
C GLN A 12 -51.39 -13.50 -16.98
N ARG A 13 -50.48 -13.10 -16.15
CA ARG A 13 -49.89 -13.73 -14.98
C ARG A 13 -48.39 -13.99 -15.08
N ILE A 14 -47.64 -12.91 -14.89
CA ILE A 14 -46.36 -13.02 -14.17
C ILE A 14 -46.60 -12.32 -12.85
N SER A 15 -47.14 -13.09 -11.93
CA SER A 15 -47.20 -12.73 -10.54
C SER A 15 -45.80 -12.89 -9.93
N GLY A 16 -45.28 -11.84 -9.32
CA GLY A 16 -44.45 -11.96 -8.15
C GLY A 16 -43.07 -12.56 -8.35
N GLY A 17 -42.16 -11.81 -8.90
CA GLY A 17 -40.75 -11.93 -8.66
C GLY A 17 -40.22 -10.52 -8.51
N GLY A 18 -40.30 -9.97 -7.32
CA GLY A 18 -39.51 -8.80 -6.99
C GLY A 18 -38.02 -9.12 -7.24
N PRO A 19 -37.19 -8.12 -7.59
CA PRO A 19 -35.77 -8.34 -7.70
C PRO A 19 -35.28 -9.00 -6.40
N PRO A 20 -34.33 -9.93 -6.48
CA PRO A 20 -33.75 -10.46 -5.27
C PRO A 20 -33.24 -9.25 -4.48
N GLU A 21 -33.81 -9.04 -3.31
CA GLU A 21 -33.29 -8.11 -2.35
C GLU A 21 -31.90 -8.65 -2.03
N THR A 22 -30.89 -8.06 -2.67
CA THR A 22 -29.53 -8.16 -2.22
C THR A 22 -29.50 -7.49 -0.84
N HIS A 23 -29.90 -8.24 0.17
CA HIS A 23 -29.41 -8.02 1.50
C HIS A 23 -27.91 -8.32 1.45
N VAL A 24 -27.17 -7.45 0.74
CA VAL A 24 -25.74 -7.29 0.94
C VAL A 24 -25.67 -6.90 2.40
N SER A 25 -25.30 -7.87 3.17
CA SER A 25 -25.41 -7.84 4.61
C SER A 25 -24.52 -6.71 5.09
N ILE A 26 -25.11 -5.56 5.43
CA ILE A 26 -24.45 -4.44 6.11
C ILE A 26 -23.62 -4.97 7.29
N LEU A 27 -24.08 -6.10 7.88
CA LEU A 27 -23.34 -6.84 8.91
C LEU A 27 -22.07 -7.52 8.38
N SER A 28 -22.04 -8.06 7.15
CA SER A 28 -20.84 -8.68 6.62
C SER A 28 -19.79 -7.63 6.24
N ASP A 29 -20.22 -6.48 5.71
CA ASP A 29 -19.33 -5.36 5.39
C ASP A 29 -18.83 -4.72 6.69
N PHE A 30 -19.69 -4.53 7.67
CA PHE A 30 -19.30 -4.03 8.99
C PHE A 30 -18.35 -5.01 9.71
N LEU A 31 -18.59 -6.32 9.62
CA LEU A 31 -17.68 -7.33 10.17
C LEU A 31 -16.36 -7.40 9.41
N PHE A 32 -16.37 -7.19 8.11
CA PHE A 32 -15.15 -7.11 7.31
C PHE A 32 -14.35 -5.86 7.67
N GLU A 33 -14.98 -4.70 7.72
CA GLU A 33 -14.33 -3.44 8.11
C GLU A 33 -13.82 -3.48 9.55
N THR A 34 -14.59 -4.06 10.49
CA THR A 34 -14.13 -4.21 11.87
C THR A 34 -13.00 -5.21 12.00
N ARG A 35 -12.96 -6.25 11.16
CA ARG A 35 -11.87 -7.23 11.14
C ARG A 35 -10.59 -6.63 10.55
N VAL A 36 -10.69 -5.84 9.49
CA VAL A 36 -9.58 -5.08 8.90
C VAL A 36 -9.07 -4.03 9.89
N ALA A 37 -9.95 -3.29 10.54
CA ALA A 37 -9.58 -2.33 11.58
C ALA A 37 -8.96 -3.02 12.81
N ALA A 38 -9.48 -4.17 13.22
CA ALA A 38 -8.94 -4.93 14.35
C ALA A 38 -7.58 -5.55 14.04
N SER A 39 -7.34 -6.05 12.81
CA SER A 39 -6.02 -6.53 12.40
C SER A 39 -5.02 -5.38 12.32
N SER A 40 -5.41 -4.24 11.77
CA SER A 40 -4.58 -3.03 11.72
C SER A 40 -4.27 -2.48 13.13
N LEU A 41 -5.22 -2.56 14.06
CA LEU A 41 -5.02 -2.22 15.47
C LEU A 41 -4.13 -3.24 16.18
N ALA A 42 -4.29 -4.53 15.90
CA ALA A 42 -3.43 -5.58 16.45
C ALA A 42 -1.98 -5.40 15.98
N ASP A 43 -1.76 -5.12 14.69
CA ASP A 43 -0.46 -4.83 14.11
C ASP A 43 0.13 -3.53 14.69
N TYR A 44 -0.70 -2.51 14.91
CA TYR A 44 -0.31 -1.26 15.56
C TYR A 44 0.03 -1.47 17.05
N VAL A 45 -0.73 -2.28 17.77
CA VAL A 45 -0.51 -2.59 19.20
C VAL A 45 0.67 -3.53 19.38
N THR A 46 0.88 -4.48 18.48
CA THR A 46 2.07 -5.37 18.48
C THR A 46 3.32 -4.66 17.96
N GLY A 47 3.15 -3.53 17.28
CA GLY A 47 4.26 -2.67 16.83
C GLY A 47 5.09 -3.27 15.70
N THR A 48 4.53 -4.18 14.91
CA THR A 48 5.30 -4.98 13.96
C THR A 48 5.08 -4.64 12.48
N GLY A 49 4.03 -3.90 12.12
CA GLY A 49 3.78 -3.60 10.70
C GLY A 49 3.12 -2.25 10.42
N LEU A 50 3.56 -1.58 9.37
CA LEU A 50 2.95 -0.39 8.79
C LEU A 50 2.80 -0.61 7.28
N ARG A 51 1.59 -0.42 6.75
CA ARG A 51 1.37 -0.45 5.30
C ARG A 51 1.22 0.97 4.77
N LEU A 52 2.11 1.37 3.85
CA LEU A 52 2.15 2.69 3.22
C LEU A 52 1.74 2.58 1.75
N GLY A 53 0.52 2.98 1.43
CA GLY A 53 0.07 3.11 0.06
C GLY A 53 0.52 4.46 -0.53
N VAL A 54 1.20 4.42 -1.66
CA VAL A 54 1.60 5.62 -2.41
C VAL A 54 0.77 5.69 -3.69
N THR A 55 0.00 6.75 -3.82
CA THR A 55 -0.86 7.00 -4.97
C THR A 55 -0.68 8.42 -5.48
N GLY A 56 -1.17 8.71 -6.67
CA GLY A 56 -1.06 10.03 -7.30
C GLY A 56 -1.07 9.90 -8.82
N LEU A 57 -1.29 11.00 -9.52
CA LEU A 57 -1.35 11.03 -10.98
C LEU A 57 -0.09 10.47 -11.64
N SER A 58 -0.24 10.02 -12.90
CA SER A 58 0.92 9.63 -13.71
C SER A 58 1.94 10.78 -13.76
N ARG A 59 3.23 10.45 -13.64
CA ARG A 59 4.35 11.42 -13.60
C ARG A 59 4.36 12.37 -12.39
N ALA A 60 3.57 12.13 -11.35
CA ALA A 60 3.59 12.94 -10.12
C ALA A 60 4.83 12.71 -9.24
N GLY A 61 5.76 11.85 -9.64
CA GLY A 61 6.99 11.58 -8.90
C GLY A 61 6.90 10.47 -7.86
N LYS A 62 5.84 9.64 -7.86
CA LYS A 62 5.67 8.53 -6.91
C LYS A 62 6.90 7.61 -6.82
N THR A 63 7.36 7.12 -7.98
CA THR A 63 8.52 6.23 -8.07
C THR A 63 9.77 6.87 -7.46
N VAL A 64 10.00 8.16 -7.76
CA VAL A 64 11.14 8.91 -7.19
C VAL A 64 10.97 9.08 -5.68
N PHE A 65 9.76 9.39 -5.23
CA PHE A 65 9.47 9.50 -3.79
C PHE A 65 9.75 8.19 -3.05
N ILE A 66 9.23 7.05 -3.55
CA ILE A 66 9.45 5.73 -2.94
C ILE A 66 10.94 5.39 -2.93
N THR A 67 11.62 5.53 -4.08
CA THR A 67 13.06 5.24 -4.20
C THR A 67 13.87 6.10 -3.24
N SER A 68 13.59 7.40 -3.17
CA SER A 68 14.31 8.32 -2.26
C SER A 68 14.01 8.02 -0.80
N LEU A 69 12.76 7.69 -0.45
CA LEU A 69 12.40 7.32 0.92
C LEU A 69 13.16 6.09 1.38
N VAL A 70 13.15 5.03 0.57
CA VAL A 70 13.84 3.76 0.86
C VAL A 70 15.35 3.98 0.97
N GLU A 71 15.96 4.69 0.00
CA GLU A 71 17.40 4.99 0.00
C GLU A 71 17.81 5.78 1.25
N ASN A 72 17.04 6.82 1.62
CA ASN A 72 17.34 7.60 2.80
C ASN A 72 17.21 6.79 4.09
N LEU A 73 16.24 5.89 4.19
CA LEU A 73 16.11 5.01 5.36
C LEU A 73 17.27 4.01 5.45
N LEU A 74 17.69 3.42 4.31
CA LEU A 74 18.83 2.51 4.27
C LEU A 74 20.15 3.23 4.62
N ARG A 75 20.36 4.42 4.06
CA ARG A 75 21.54 5.26 4.32
C ARG A 75 21.57 5.82 5.73
N ALA A 76 20.42 6.11 6.34
CA ALA A 76 20.35 6.67 7.68
C ALA A 76 21.11 5.81 8.72
N THR A 77 21.18 4.50 8.49
CA THR A 77 21.93 3.57 9.36
C THR A 77 23.43 3.56 9.08
N ALA A 78 23.85 3.82 7.83
CA ALA A 78 25.26 3.91 7.45
C ALA A 78 25.86 5.28 7.84
N ALA A 79 25.12 6.37 7.57
CA ALA A 79 25.55 7.73 7.86
C ALA A 79 25.69 8.05 9.35
N ALA A 80 25.04 7.28 10.22
CA ALA A 80 25.21 7.42 11.68
C ALA A 80 26.69 7.21 12.13
N LYS A 81 27.51 6.54 11.31
CA LYS A 81 28.93 6.36 11.56
C LYS A 81 29.79 7.55 11.17
N ASP A 82 29.33 8.36 10.19
CA ASP A 82 30.09 9.48 9.63
C ASP A 82 29.61 10.85 10.13
N GLY A 83 28.66 10.88 11.09
CA GLY A 83 28.14 12.11 11.69
C GLY A 83 27.16 12.89 10.79
N GLU A 84 26.93 12.45 9.57
CA GLU A 84 25.97 13.02 8.64
C GLU A 84 24.55 12.51 8.93
N ARG A 85 23.60 13.42 9.10
CA ARG A 85 22.21 13.09 9.41
C ARG A 85 21.38 13.06 8.13
N ALA A 86 21.25 11.90 7.51
CA ALA A 86 20.46 11.73 6.29
C ALA A 86 18.96 12.08 6.47
N LEU A 87 18.41 11.87 7.67
CA LEU A 87 17.00 12.10 8.00
C LEU A 87 16.85 12.89 9.30
N PRO A 88 17.15 14.20 9.31
CA PRO A 88 17.15 15.01 10.54
C PRO A 88 15.76 15.14 11.19
N VAL A 89 14.68 15.07 10.40
CA VAL A 89 13.29 15.16 10.89
C VAL A 89 12.74 13.81 11.36
N PHE A 90 13.40 12.69 11.02
CA PHE A 90 13.02 11.37 11.49
C PHE A 90 13.54 11.15 12.91
N ARG A 91 12.67 11.33 13.88
CA ARG A 91 13.04 11.38 15.30
C ARG A 91 13.90 10.21 15.76
N VAL A 92 13.58 8.99 15.35
CA VAL A 92 14.34 7.79 15.74
C VAL A 92 15.78 7.85 15.24
N HIS A 93 16.01 8.37 14.03
CA HIS A 93 17.35 8.60 13.49
C HIS A 93 18.01 9.82 14.15
N ALA A 94 17.29 10.94 14.30
CA ALA A 94 17.83 12.15 14.92
C ALA A 94 18.30 11.94 16.37
N GLU A 95 17.68 11.02 17.10
CA GLU A 95 18.04 10.63 18.46
C GLU A 95 19.11 9.50 18.50
N GLY A 96 19.62 9.04 17.35
CA GLY A 96 20.63 7.99 17.26
C GLY A 96 20.11 6.60 17.66
N ARG A 97 18.82 6.35 17.57
CA ARG A 97 18.17 5.11 17.98
C ARG A 97 17.93 4.13 16.84
N LEU A 98 18.07 4.56 15.58
CA LEU A 98 17.95 3.70 14.42
C LEU A 98 19.20 2.85 14.29
N MET A 99 19.06 1.53 14.44
CA MET A 99 20.18 0.59 14.48
C MET A 99 20.44 -0.01 13.10
N ARG A 100 19.38 -0.39 12.39
CA ARG A 100 19.47 -1.03 11.08
C ARG A 100 18.21 -0.76 10.26
N ALA A 101 18.41 -0.65 8.95
CA ALA A 101 17.34 -0.74 7.95
C ALA A 101 17.73 -1.79 6.91
N LYS A 102 16.81 -2.64 6.52
CA LYS A 102 17.05 -3.71 5.55
C LYS A 102 15.81 -3.96 4.68
N LEU A 103 16.05 -4.25 3.41
CA LEU A 103 15.00 -4.76 2.52
C LEU A 103 14.69 -6.22 2.87
N GLN A 104 13.43 -6.57 2.75
CA GLN A 104 12.92 -7.92 2.96
C GLN A 104 12.21 -8.40 1.68
N PRO A 105 12.01 -9.71 1.51
CA PRO A 105 11.06 -10.21 0.52
C PRO A 105 9.68 -9.57 0.74
N GLN A 106 8.98 -9.26 -0.35
CA GLN A 106 7.62 -8.71 -0.26
C GLN A 106 6.66 -9.73 0.39
N PRO A 107 5.58 -9.24 1.04
CA PRO A 107 4.66 -10.11 1.77
C PRO A 107 3.75 -10.93 0.85
N ASP A 108 3.52 -10.49 -0.39
CA ASP A 108 2.64 -11.13 -1.36
C ASP A 108 3.41 -11.45 -2.65
N ASP A 109 3.60 -12.74 -2.91
CA ASP A 109 4.30 -13.23 -4.11
C ASP A 109 3.52 -12.98 -5.41
N HIS A 110 2.21 -12.65 -5.33
CA HIS A 110 1.39 -12.30 -6.49
C HIS A 110 1.55 -10.85 -6.93
N ILE A 111 2.05 -9.98 -6.04
CA ILE A 111 2.34 -8.59 -6.35
C ILE A 111 3.81 -8.46 -6.77
N PRO A 112 4.12 -7.89 -7.95
CA PRO A 112 5.50 -7.66 -8.35
C PRO A 112 6.26 -6.82 -7.32
N ARG A 113 7.53 -7.17 -7.10
CA ARG A 113 8.41 -6.36 -6.27
C ARG A 113 8.69 -5.02 -6.96
N PHE A 114 8.63 -3.93 -6.20
CA PHE A 114 9.08 -2.62 -6.67
C PHE A 114 10.57 -2.67 -7.02
N ALA A 115 10.91 -2.28 -8.25
CA ALA A 115 12.27 -2.39 -8.80
C ALA A 115 13.18 -1.26 -8.25
N TYR A 116 13.36 -1.25 -6.93
CA TYR A 116 14.08 -0.20 -6.22
C TYR A 116 15.49 0.03 -6.76
N GLU A 117 16.24 -1.03 -6.99
CA GLU A 117 17.63 -0.98 -7.45
C GLU A 117 17.74 -0.36 -8.83
N ASP A 118 16.84 -0.73 -9.76
CA ASP A 118 16.81 -0.19 -11.12
C ASP A 118 16.43 1.30 -11.13
N HIS A 119 15.42 1.66 -10.30
CA HIS A 119 15.01 3.06 -10.16
C HIS A 119 16.10 3.92 -9.50
N LEU A 120 16.81 3.39 -8.51
CA LEU A 120 17.94 4.08 -7.91
C LEU A 120 19.06 4.29 -8.92
N ALA A 121 19.41 3.25 -9.69
CA ALA A 121 20.40 3.35 -10.75
C ALA A 121 20.01 4.41 -11.79
N ALA A 122 18.76 4.41 -12.26
CA ALA A 122 18.24 5.42 -13.20
C ALA A 122 18.41 6.86 -12.69
N LEU A 123 18.23 7.07 -11.38
CA LEU A 123 18.32 8.39 -10.75
C LEU A 123 19.76 8.84 -10.44
N THR A 124 20.69 7.89 -10.29
CA THR A 124 22.06 8.17 -9.79
C THR A 124 23.19 7.87 -10.74
N SER A 125 22.95 7.23 -11.91
CA SER A 125 23.96 6.78 -12.87
C SER A 125 24.55 7.93 -13.70
N GLY A 126 25.39 8.76 -13.13
CA GLY A 126 26.23 9.73 -13.84
C GLY A 126 25.65 10.30 -15.14
N ASP A 127 26.26 9.94 -16.27
CA ASP A 127 25.85 10.45 -17.60
C ASP A 127 24.58 9.81 -18.15
N ASP A 128 24.19 8.62 -17.68
CA ASP A 128 22.98 7.90 -18.10
C ASP A 128 21.77 8.20 -17.20
N ARG A 129 21.85 9.22 -16.36
CA ARG A 129 20.78 9.59 -15.45
C ARG A 129 19.51 9.95 -16.21
N HIS A 130 18.43 9.28 -15.86
CA HIS A 130 17.13 9.52 -16.48
C HIS A 130 16.01 9.35 -15.45
N TRP A 131 14.84 9.89 -15.81
CA TRP A 131 13.65 9.77 -14.97
C TRP A 131 13.07 8.36 -15.08
N PRO A 132 12.76 7.67 -13.99
CA PRO A 132 12.11 6.36 -14.04
C PRO A 132 10.80 6.37 -14.82
N GLU A 133 10.49 5.27 -15.49
CA GLU A 133 9.22 5.11 -16.18
C GLU A 133 8.03 5.21 -15.23
N SER A 134 6.87 5.61 -15.77
CA SER A 134 5.64 5.67 -15.00
C SER A 134 5.18 4.28 -14.58
N THR A 135 4.79 4.14 -13.32
CA THR A 135 4.21 2.92 -12.77
C THR A 135 2.89 2.59 -13.47
N ARG A 136 2.84 1.42 -14.11
CA ARG A 136 1.64 0.91 -14.82
C ARG A 136 0.95 -0.23 -14.08
N ARG A 137 1.62 -0.82 -13.11
CA ARG A 137 1.14 -1.96 -12.32
C ARG A 137 1.41 -1.69 -10.85
N ILE A 138 0.55 -2.25 -10.01
CA ILE A 138 0.83 -2.28 -8.57
C ILE A 138 2.15 -3.00 -8.32
N SER A 139 2.95 -2.46 -7.42
CA SER A 139 4.17 -3.12 -6.95
C SER A 139 4.35 -2.88 -5.45
N GLU A 140 5.13 -3.73 -4.80
CA GLU A 140 5.28 -3.71 -3.36
C GLU A 140 6.75 -3.88 -2.95
N LEU A 141 7.13 -3.23 -1.86
CA LEU A 141 8.45 -3.34 -1.26
C LEU A 141 8.31 -3.42 0.25
N ARG A 142 8.98 -4.38 0.87
CA ARG A 142 9.05 -4.50 2.33
C ARG A 142 10.39 -4.02 2.86
N LEU A 143 10.32 -3.15 3.86
CA LEU A 143 11.47 -2.61 4.58
C LEU A 143 11.29 -2.87 6.07
N THR A 144 12.35 -3.32 6.73
CA THR A 144 12.38 -3.49 8.19
C THR A 144 13.35 -2.50 8.81
N LEU A 145 12.90 -1.81 9.83
CA LEU A 145 13.68 -0.89 10.66
C LEU A 145 13.89 -1.50 12.05
N GLU A 146 15.12 -1.66 12.46
CA GLU A 146 15.50 -2.06 13.82
C GLU A 146 15.93 -0.80 14.61
N PHE A 147 15.32 -0.57 15.77
CA PHE A 147 15.59 0.62 16.56
C PHE A 147 15.42 0.39 18.06
N GLU A 148 16.01 1.27 18.87
CA GLU A 148 15.83 1.28 20.30
C GLU A 148 14.58 2.06 20.71
N ARG A 149 13.66 1.41 21.39
CA ARG A 149 12.46 2.03 21.97
C ARG A 149 12.75 2.52 23.38
N ARG A 150 12.54 3.81 23.63
CA ARG A 150 12.79 4.45 24.95
C ARG A 150 11.53 4.76 25.73
N THR A 151 10.36 4.67 25.12
CA THR A 151 9.08 5.04 25.73
C THR A 151 8.05 3.93 25.54
N GLY A 152 7.07 3.85 26.45
CA GLY A 152 6.00 2.86 26.45
C GLY A 152 6.28 1.66 27.34
N PHE A 153 5.38 0.67 27.30
CA PHE A 153 5.45 -0.52 28.17
C PHE A 153 6.58 -1.50 27.81
N ARG A 154 7.14 -1.41 26.62
CA ARG A 154 8.28 -2.21 26.16
C ARG A 154 9.42 -1.29 25.76
N GLN A 155 10.42 -1.20 26.60
CA GLN A 155 11.69 -0.52 26.29
C GLN A 155 12.70 -1.52 25.74
N GLY A 156 13.64 -1.05 24.89
CA GLY A 156 14.72 -1.87 24.33
C GLY A 156 14.58 -2.08 22.82
N PRO A 157 15.30 -3.09 22.28
CA PRO A 157 15.29 -3.37 20.84
C PRO A 157 13.87 -3.63 20.33
N SER A 158 13.53 -2.99 19.23
CA SER A 158 12.22 -3.09 18.59
C SER A 158 12.38 -3.08 17.07
N GLU A 159 11.42 -3.68 16.39
CA GLU A 159 11.39 -3.78 14.94
C GLU A 159 10.09 -3.15 14.41
N LEU A 160 10.19 -2.45 13.29
CA LEU A 160 9.06 -1.94 12.51
C LEU A 160 9.21 -2.42 11.08
N THR A 161 8.25 -3.18 10.60
CA THR A 161 8.15 -3.55 9.19
C THR A 161 7.26 -2.54 8.48
N ILE A 162 7.71 -2.05 7.31
CA ILE A 162 6.98 -1.12 6.46
C ILE A 162 6.78 -1.79 5.11
N ASP A 163 5.52 -2.01 4.75
CA ASP A 163 5.12 -2.48 3.42
C ASP A 163 4.72 -1.27 2.59
N ILE A 164 5.53 -0.93 1.59
CA ILE A 164 5.30 0.20 0.69
C ILE A 164 4.65 -0.33 -0.57
N VAL A 165 3.45 0.15 -0.88
CA VAL A 165 2.68 -0.25 -2.07
C VAL A 165 2.59 0.92 -3.02
N ASP A 166 3.13 0.76 -4.24
CA ASP A 166 3.01 1.74 -5.33
C ASP A 166 1.77 1.44 -6.17
N TYR A 167 0.79 2.34 -6.13
CA TYR A 167 -0.43 2.23 -6.91
C TYR A 167 -0.33 3.00 -8.23
N PRO A 168 -0.79 2.41 -9.36
CA PRO A 168 -0.88 3.11 -10.63
C PRO A 168 -1.72 4.38 -10.50
N GLY A 169 -1.24 5.48 -11.10
CA GLY A 169 -1.95 6.77 -11.04
C GLY A 169 -3.26 6.79 -11.82
N GLU A 170 -3.40 5.89 -12.77
CA GLU A 170 -4.59 5.76 -13.60
C GLU A 170 -5.82 5.32 -12.80
N TRP A 171 -5.62 4.55 -11.75
CA TRP A 171 -6.71 4.09 -10.88
C TRP A 171 -7.44 5.21 -10.12
N LEU A 172 -6.83 6.38 -10.01
CA LEU A 172 -7.49 7.56 -9.42
C LEU A 172 -8.47 8.25 -10.37
N LEU A 173 -8.41 7.94 -11.66
CA LEU A 173 -9.28 8.54 -12.67
C LEU A 173 -10.56 7.73 -12.89
N ASP A 174 -10.61 6.51 -12.36
CA ASP A 174 -11.75 5.58 -12.47
C ASP A 174 -12.67 5.63 -11.24
N LEU A 175 -12.41 6.55 -10.30
CA LEU A 175 -13.23 6.83 -9.11
C LEU A 175 -14.11 8.05 -9.32
#